data_0d10c0eced453b566fef27003aa2007a
#
_entry.id   0d10c0eced453b566fef27003aa2007a
#
_cell.length_a   1.000
_cell.length_b   1.000
_cell.length_c   1.000
_cell.angle_alpha   90.00
_cell.angle_beta   90.00
_cell.angle_gamma   90.00
#
_symmetry.space_group_name_H-M   'P 1'
#
loop_
_entity.id
_entity.type
_entity.pdbx_description
1 polymer ?
#
loop_
_entity_poly.entity_id
_entity_poly.type
_entity_poly.pdbx_seq_one_letter_code
_entity_poly.pdbx_strand_id
1 'polypeptide(L)'
;LETKLKGYQTTKTTLTDTRSAFSTLRSAIEKLTDAKFGGSFDLFGKNTATSSNEEVFTATATSSAARQNYDIKVQQLATYTKALSKDAASAVADDSTKLSNLGITEGTFTAYVNGEKHVVNIGKNDTLGDLKSRLAEFGVKTEVSDTGVLKLSAQNSGDVVNIGATTDSSNISSLIGLTKQEDGSYASTNSLYKASVASKLTAEDSGFNEQITEGTFTIGDATFTITKDTTLSSLISEINSNDKAQAYAYWDD
;
A
#
# COMPACT_ATOMS: atom_id res chain seq x y z
N LEU A 1 -56.27 5.82 -57.00
CA LEU A 1 -55.20 4.77 -56.91
C LEU A 1 -54.35 5.01 -55.68
N GLU A 2 -53.87 6.23 -55.44
CA GLU A 2 -53.01 6.60 -54.32
C GLU A 2 -53.65 6.33 -52.95
N THR A 3 -54.94 6.63 -52.78
CA THR A 3 -55.65 6.37 -51.52
C THR A 3 -55.69 4.87 -51.17
N LYS A 4 -55.91 3.99 -52.18
CA LYS A 4 -55.87 2.55 -52.01
C LYS A 4 -54.48 2.07 -51.69
N LEU A 5 -53.42 2.59 -52.35
CA LEU A 5 -52.01 2.27 -52.09
C LEU A 5 -51.62 2.65 -50.67
N LYS A 6 -52.00 3.85 -50.23
CA LYS A 6 -51.73 4.32 -48.86
C LYS A 6 -52.46 3.42 -47.80
N GLY A 7 -53.70 3.00 -48.13
CA GLY A 7 -54.40 2.04 -47.25
C GLY A 7 -53.69 0.70 -47.11
N TYR A 8 -53.22 0.15 -48.21
CA TYR A 8 -52.43 -1.10 -48.17
C TYR A 8 -51.09 -0.95 -47.44
N GLN A 9 -50.40 0.21 -47.62
CA GLN A 9 -49.17 0.51 -46.89
C GLN A 9 -49.41 0.61 -45.39
N THR A 10 -50.48 1.32 -44.96
CA THR A 10 -50.85 1.40 -43.54
C THR A 10 -51.15 0.01 -42.96
N THR A 11 -51.96 -0.80 -43.66
CA THR A 11 -52.29 -2.15 -43.23
C THR A 11 -51.01 -3.03 -43.10
N LYS A 12 -50.09 -2.93 -44.09
CA LYS A 12 -48.81 -3.65 -44.04
C LYS A 12 -47.97 -3.23 -42.84
N THR A 13 -47.87 -1.92 -42.56
CA THR A 13 -47.14 -1.40 -41.42
C THR A 13 -47.74 -1.92 -40.11
N THR A 14 -49.05 -1.80 -39.95
CA THR A 14 -49.75 -2.30 -38.75
C THR A 14 -49.52 -3.79 -38.51
N LEU A 15 -49.59 -4.61 -39.59
CA LEU A 15 -49.34 -6.04 -39.48
C LEU A 15 -47.89 -6.34 -39.11
N THR A 16 -46.94 -5.56 -39.64
CA THR A 16 -45.50 -5.69 -39.31
C THR A 16 -45.25 -5.32 -37.84
N ASP A 17 -45.81 -4.24 -37.38
CA ASP A 17 -45.71 -3.78 -35.99
C ASP A 17 -46.30 -4.79 -34.99
N THR A 18 -47.51 -5.31 -35.35
CA THR A 18 -48.16 -6.37 -34.58
C THR A 18 -47.27 -7.61 -34.49
N ARG A 19 -46.71 -8.05 -35.62
CA ARG A 19 -45.78 -9.20 -35.67
C ARG A 19 -44.56 -8.97 -34.81
N SER A 20 -43.99 -7.75 -34.86
CA SER A 20 -42.85 -7.37 -34.04
C SER A 20 -43.17 -7.38 -32.54
N ALA A 21 -44.35 -6.88 -32.14
CA ALA A 21 -44.82 -6.93 -30.77
C ALA A 21 -44.99 -8.37 -30.26
N PHE A 22 -45.56 -9.25 -31.08
CA PHE A 22 -45.68 -10.68 -30.74
C PHE A 22 -44.32 -11.37 -30.66
N SER A 23 -43.38 -11.01 -31.54
CA SER A 23 -42.01 -11.54 -31.47
C SER A 23 -41.28 -11.10 -30.19
N THR A 24 -41.49 -9.86 -29.79
CA THR A 24 -40.90 -9.33 -28.53
C THR A 24 -41.52 -10.00 -27.31
N LEU A 25 -42.84 -10.19 -27.29
CA LEU A 25 -43.53 -10.93 -26.22
C LEU A 25 -43.04 -12.38 -26.15
N ARG A 26 -42.97 -13.04 -27.30
CA ARG A 26 -42.44 -14.41 -27.38
C ARG A 26 -41.01 -14.49 -26.81
N SER A 27 -40.11 -13.58 -27.19
CA SER A 27 -38.76 -13.55 -26.70
C SER A 27 -38.69 -13.29 -25.17
N ALA A 28 -39.60 -12.48 -24.64
CA ALA A 28 -39.73 -12.26 -23.20
C ALA A 28 -40.17 -13.53 -22.46
N ILE A 29 -41.16 -14.25 -23.02
CA ILE A 29 -41.64 -15.54 -22.47
C ILE A 29 -40.53 -16.60 -22.57
N GLU A 30 -39.81 -16.69 -23.72
CA GLU A 30 -38.72 -17.63 -23.89
C GLU A 30 -37.61 -17.35 -22.87
N LYS A 31 -37.29 -16.09 -22.55
CA LYS A 31 -36.33 -15.74 -21.48
C LYS A 31 -36.79 -16.19 -20.10
N LEU A 32 -38.08 -16.20 -19.83
CA LEU A 32 -38.65 -16.69 -18.57
C LEU A 32 -38.66 -18.22 -18.48
N THR A 33 -38.72 -18.91 -19.63
CA THR A 33 -38.90 -20.38 -19.70
C THR A 33 -37.64 -21.12 -20.17
N ASP A 34 -36.61 -20.42 -20.69
CA ASP A 34 -35.44 -21.05 -21.27
C ASP A 34 -34.52 -21.61 -20.21
N ALA A 35 -34.38 -22.92 -20.20
CA ALA A 35 -33.46 -23.64 -19.34
C ALA A 35 -31.98 -23.30 -19.57
N LYS A 36 -31.62 -22.66 -20.70
CA LYS A 36 -30.26 -22.21 -21.01
C LYS A 36 -29.84 -20.97 -20.20
N PHE A 37 -30.80 -20.23 -19.65
CA PHE A 37 -30.52 -19.12 -18.73
C PHE A 37 -30.56 -19.56 -17.25
N GLY A 38 -30.16 -20.76 -16.95
CA GLY A 38 -30.15 -21.29 -15.58
C GLY A 38 -31.46 -21.90 -15.13
N GLY A 39 -32.40 -22.10 -16.08
CA GLY A 39 -33.76 -22.59 -15.81
C GLY A 39 -34.68 -21.51 -15.25
N SER A 40 -35.92 -21.54 -15.65
CA SER A 40 -36.95 -20.59 -15.23
C SER A 40 -37.13 -20.49 -13.69
N PHE A 41 -36.53 -21.40 -12.97
CA PHE A 41 -36.57 -21.42 -11.50
C PHE A 41 -35.41 -20.65 -10.85
N ASP A 42 -34.36 -20.28 -11.59
CA ASP A 42 -33.24 -19.55 -11.00
C ASP A 42 -33.60 -18.07 -10.74
N LEU A 43 -34.56 -17.51 -11.49
CA LEU A 43 -35.09 -16.17 -11.24
C LEU A 43 -35.95 -16.11 -9.94
N PHE A 44 -36.59 -17.21 -9.60
CA PHE A 44 -37.48 -17.36 -8.43
C PHE A 44 -36.90 -18.32 -7.37
N GLY A 45 -35.82 -19.01 -7.71
CA GLY A 45 -35.17 -20.00 -6.85
C GLY A 45 -33.98 -19.49 -6.06
N LYS A 46 -33.70 -18.18 -6.11
CA LYS A 46 -32.61 -17.61 -5.29
C LYS A 46 -32.94 -17.78 -3.81
N ASN A 47 -32.07 -18.52 -3.13
CA ASN A 47 -32.12 -18.58 -1.69
C ASN A 47 -31.41 -17.35 -1.12
N THR A 48 -31.99 -16.74 -0.10
CA THR A 48 -31.38 -15.65 0.66
C THR A 48 -31.07 -16.18 2.04
N ALA A 49 -29.87 -15.95 2.51
CA ALA A 49 -29.53 -16.17 3.90
C ALA A 49 -29.70 -14.86 4.65
N THR A 50 -30.33 -14.92 5.82
CA THR A 50 -30.50 -13.78 6.73
C THR A 50 -29.90 -14.15 8.07
N SER A 51 -29.09 -13.25 8.64
CA SER A 51 -28.62 -13.36 10.01
C SER A 51 -29.57 -12.62 10.94
N SER A 52 -29.86 -13.17 12.11
CA SER A 52 -30.59 -12.47 13.17
C SER A 52 -29.77 -11.35 13.82
N ASN A 53 -28.44 -11.39 13.64
CA ASN A 53 -27.51 -10.35 14.07
C ASN A 53 -26.33 -10.26 13.09
N GLU A 54 -26.42 -9.29 12.16
CA GLU A 54 -25.41 -9.08 11.12
C GLU A 54 -24.09 -8.51 11.64
N GLU A 55 -24.06 -7.95 12.85
CA GLU A 55 -22.83 -7.50 13.50
C GLU A 55 -21.96 -8.68 13.97
N VAL A 56 -22.58 -9.84 14.20
CA VAL A 56 -21.87 -11.04 14.65
C VAL A 56 -21.38 -11.88 13.48
N PHE A 57 -22.25 -12.10 12.47
CA PHE A 57 -21.87 -12.78 11.24
C PHE A 57 -22.84 -12.45 10.11
N THR A 58 -22.35 -12.49 8.90
CA THR A 58 -23.15 -12.40 7.66
C THR A 58 -23.10 -13.74 6.95
N ALA A 59 -24.18 -14.08 6.23
CA ALA A 59 -24.26 -15.30 5.44
C ALA A 59 -24.75 -15.01 4.03
N THR A 60 -24.26 -15.79 3.07
CA THR A 60 -24.76 -15.80 1.70
C THR A 60 -25.23 -17.20 1.34
N ALA A 61 -26.24 -17.29 0.49
CA ALA A 61 -26.76 -18.57 0.02
C ALA A 61 -26.65 -18.70 -1.49
N THR A 62 -26.34 -19.88 -1.97
CA THR A 62 -26.45 -20.25 -3.39
C THR A 62 -27.85 -20.78 -3.69
N SER A 63 -28.22 -20.87 -4.98
CA SER A 63 -29.52 -21.46 -5.39
C SER A 63 -29.69 -22.93 -4.95
N SER A 64 -28.58 -23.63 -4.70
CA SER A 64 -28.58 -25.03 -4.22
C SER A 64 -28.53 -25.16 -2.70
N ALA A 65 -28.52 -24.05 -1.95
CA ALA A 65 -28.48 -24.10 -0.49
C ALA A 65 -29.75 -24.76 0.08
N ALA A 66 -29.59 -25.59 1.10
CA ALA A 66 -30.72 -26.20 1.79
C ALA A 66 -31.55 -25.11 2.53
N ARG A 67 -32.86 -25.14 2.39
CA ARG A 67 -33.75 -24.24 3.09
C ARG A 67 -34.02 -24.75 4.49
N GLN A 68 -33.25 -24.28 5.45
CA GLN A 68 -33.40 -24.64 6.86
C GLN A 68 -32.83 -23.52 7.75
N ASN A 69 -33.21 -23.57 9.01
CA ASN A 69 -32.65 -22.69 10.03
C ASN A 69 -31.42 -23.34 10.65
N TYR A 70 -30.40 -22.53 10.91
CA TYR A 70 -29.22 -22.93 11.63
C TYR A 70 -29.08 -22.08 12.88
N ASP A 71 -28.91 -22.72 14.03
CA ASP A 71 -28.53 -22.04 15.26
C ASP A 71 -27.01 -21.98 15.32
N ILE A 72 -26.46 -20.77 15.10
CA ILE A 72 -25.02 -20.53 15.15
C ILE A 72 -24.69 -19.78 16.43
N LYS A 73 -23.81 -20.36 17.23
CA LYS A 73 -23.27 -19.72 18.42
C LYS A 73 -21.80 -19.41 18.21
N VAL A 74 -21.47 -18.12 18.05
CA VAL A 74 -20.10 -17.66 18.04
C VAL A 74 -19.60 -17.66 19.48
N GLN A 75 -18.69 -18.56 19.81
CA GLN A 75 -18.09 -18.66 21.15
C GLN A 75 -16.91 -17.71 21.30
N GLN A 76 -16.14 -17.55 20.24
CA GLN A 76 -14.96 -16.68 20.21
C GLN A 76 -14.65 -16.29 18.79
N LEU A 77 -14.35 -15.02 18.56
CA LEU A 77 -13.80 -14.56 17.29
C LEU A 77 -12.33 -15.00 17.18
N ALA A 78 -11.90 -15.26 15.96
CA ALA A 78 -10.48 -15.47 15.69
C ALA A 78 -9.71 -14.19 16.05
N THR A 79 -8.78 -14.30 16.97
CA THR A 79 -7.85 -13.23 17.33
C THR A 79 -6.48 -13.56 16.77
N TYR A 80 -5.84 -12.55 16.16
CA TYR A 80 -4.45 -12.71 15.76
C TYR A 80 -3.57 -12.60 17.00
N THR A 81 -2.65 -13.54 17.18
CA THR A 81 -1.57 -13.39 18.15
C THR A 81 -0.60 -12.35 17.56
N LYS A 82 -0.47 -11.20 18.23
CA LYS A 82 0.51 -10.17 17.87
C LYS A 82 1.69 -10.28 18.83
N ALA A 83 2.87 -10.52 18.28
CA ALA A 83 4.12 -10.42 19.01
C ALA A 83 4.85 -9.16 18.51
N LEU A 84 5.21 -8.29 19.42
CA LEU A 84 6.03 -7.11 19.14
C LEU A 84 7.39 -7.31 19.82
N SER A 85 8.44 -6.71 19.27
CA SER A 85 9.71 -6.61 19.98
C SER A 85 9.50 -5.86 21.30
N LYS A 86 10.12 -6.34 22.35
CA LYS A 86 10.02 -5.71 23.68
C LYS A 86 10.69 -4.35 23.70
N ASP A 87 11.81 -4.25 23.00
CA ASP A 87 12.65 -3.06 22.92
C ASP A 87 12.74 -2.60 21.46
N ALA A 88 13.08 -1.33 21.26
CA ALA A 88 13.31 -0.80 19.92
C ALA A 88 14.44 -1.60 19.24
N ALA A 89 14.20 -2.04 18.01
CA ALA A 89 15.19 -2.83 17.25
C ALA A 89 16.36 -1.97 16.75
N SER A 90 16.18 -0.64 16.71
CA SER A 90 17.18 0.32 16.25
C SER A 90 17.08 1.64 17.02
N ALA A 91 18.19 2.35 17.16
CA ALA A 91 18.24 3.70 17.69
C ALA A 91 17.91 4.74 16.61
N VAL A 92 17.59 5.96 17.04
CA VAL A 92 17.44 7.13 16.14
C VAL A 92 18.73 7.34 15.35
N ALA A 93 18.62 7.71 14.09
CA ALA A 93 19.76 7.97 13.20
C ALA A 93 20.62 9.13 13.73
N ASP A 94 21.91 8.94 13.67
CA ASP A 94 22.92 9.93 14.00
C ASP A 94 23.85 10.22 12.82
N ASP A 95 24.85 11.08 13.02
CA ASP A 95 25.77 11.49 11.96
C ASP A 95 26.58 10.34 11.37
N SER A 96 26.72 9.22 12.08
CA SER A 96 27.42 8.02 11.58
C SER A 96 26.54 7.11 10.72
N THR A 97 25.23 7.32 10.72
CA THR A 97 24.24 6.49 10.02
C THR A 97 24.41 6.63 8.51
N LYS A 98 24.63 5.52 7.81
CA LYS A 98 24.73 5.52 6.35
C LYS A 98 23.37 5.85 5.72
N LEU A 99 23.38 6.71 4.71
CA LEU A 99 22.16 7.07 3.97
C LEU A 99 21.52 5.86 3.27
N SER A 100 22.36 4.89 2.83
CA SER A 100 21.88 3.63 2.26
C SER A 100 21.08 2.77 3.25
N ASN A 101 21.43 2.79 4.54
CA ASN A 101 20.68 2.07 5.59
C ASN A 101 19.30 2.69 5.83
N LEU A 102 19.17 3.99 5.59
CA LEU A 102 17.88 4.69 5.62
C LEU A 102 17.05 4.45 4.35
N GLY A 103 17.57 3.70 3.37
CA GLY A 103 16.93 3.48 2.07
C GLY A 103 17.10 4.64 1.09
N ILE A 104 17.95 5.63 1.43
CA ILE A 104 18.24 6.78 0.56
C ILE A 104 19.19 6.34 -0.54
N THR A 105 18.81 6.59 -1.80
CA THR A 105 19.59 6.22 -2.98
C THR A 105 20.62 7.28 -3.33
N GLU A 106 21.73 6.84 -3.95
CA GLU A 106 22.69 7.72 -4.61
C GLU A 106 21.98 8.65 -5.60
N GLY A 107 22.53 9.83 -5.80
CA GLY A 107 22.00 10.79 -6.75
C GLY A 107 22.15 12.23 -6.30
N THR A 108 21.32 13.11 -6.85
CA THR A 108 21.36 14.54 -6.55
C THR A 108 20.18 14.92 -5.64
N PHE A 109 20.44 15.90 -4.78
CA PHE A 109 19.46 16.54 -3.91
C PHE A 109 19.68 18.05 -3.95
N THR A 110 18.64 18.81 -4.24
CA THR A 110 18.76 20.26 -4.46
C THR A 110 18.19 21.04 -3.28
N ALA A 111 18.96 22.04 -2.85
CA ALA A 111 18.51 23.08 -1.94
C ALA A 111 18.61 24.45 -2.62
N TYR A 112 17.66 25.32 -2.36
CA TYR A 112 17.70 26.73 -2.78
C TYR A 112 17.81 27.57 -1.52
N VAL A 113 18.79 28.45 -1.46
CA VAL A 113 18.96 29.43 -0.38
C VAL A 113 18.87 30.81 -0.99
N ASN A 114 17.89 31.61 -0.56
CA ASN A 114 17.60 32.95 -1.13
C ASN A 114 17.42 32.95 -2.66
N GLY A 115 16.91 31.82 -3.21
CA GLY A 115 16.70 31.60 -4.65
C GLY A 115 17.93 31.09 -5.41
N GLU A 116 19.11 31.05 -4.80
CA GLU A 116 20.30 30.43 -5.40
C GLU A 116 20.21 28.90 -5.29
N LYS A 117 20.49 28.23 -6.42
CA LYS A 117 20.43 26.77 -6.54
C LYS A 117 21.74 26.13 -6.11
N HIS A 118 21.67 25.21 -5.15
CA HIS A 118 22.77 24.36 -4.69
C HIS A 118 22.40 22.90 -4.88
N VAL A 119 23.29 22.11 -5.47
CA VAL A 119 23.11 20.68 -5.72
C VAL A 119 24.06 19.88 -4.85
N VAL A 120 23.51 19.07 -3.98
CA VAL A 120 24.23 18.10 -3.15
C VAL A 120 24.24 16.77 -3.86
N ASN A 121 25.43 16.18 -4.06
CA ASN A 121 25.58 14.83 -4.57
C ASN A 121 25.61 13.86 -3.38
N ILE A 122 24.77 12.83 -3.46
CA ILE A 122 24.70 11.73 -2.48
C ILE A 122 25.41 10.53 -3.08
N GLY A 123 26.47 10.09 -2.42
CA GLY A 123 27.25 8.92 -2.81
C GLY A 123 26.87 7.66 -2.02
N LYS A 124 27.34 6.52 -2.51
CA LYS A 124 27.01 5.19 -1.97
C LYS A 124 27.33 5.00 -0.48
N ASN A 125 28.41 5.61 -0.02
CA ASN A 125 28.92 5.43 1.34
C ASN A 125 28.66 6.64 2.22
N ASP A 126 27.92 7.63 1.73
CA ASP A 126 27.66 8.86 2.49
C ASP A 126 26.83 8.55 3.74
N THR A 127 27.16 9.28 4.79
CA THR A 127 26.47 9.26 6.07
C THR A 127 25.52 10.47 6.19
N LEU A 128 24.67 10.44 7.19
CA LEU A 128 23.84 11.59 7.54
C LEU A 128 24.69 12.81 7.90
N GLY A 129 25.83 12.61 8.56
CA GLY A 129 26.81 13.66 8.86
C GLY A 129 27.40 14.31 7.61
N ASP A 130 27.70 13.51 6.56
CA ASP A 130 28.18 14.04 5.28
C ASP A 130 27.12 14.91 4.61
N LEU A 131 25.86 14.45 4.60
CA LEU A 131 24.73 15.22 4.08
C LEU A 131 24.54 16.53 4.84
N LYS A 132 24.55 16.48 6.17
CA LYS A 132 24.43 17.68 7.04
C LYS A 132 25.56 18.67 6.74
N SER A 133 26.80 18.20 6.62
CA SER A 133 27.97 19.04 6.36
C SER A 133 27.87 19.76 5.02
N ARG A 134 27.50 19.03 3.95
CA ARG A 134 27.32 19.62 2.61
C ARG A 134 26.17 20.62 2.55
N LEU A 135 25.06 20.37 3.26
CA LEU A 135 23.94 21.29 3.34
C LEU A 135 24.31 22.55 4.13
N ALA A 136 25.12 22.40 5.20
CA ALA A 136 25.59 23.53 6.00
C ALA A 136 26.49 24.48 5.22
N GLU A 137 27.30 23.97 4.25
CA GLU A 137 28.12 24.79 3.36
C GLU A 137 27.27 25.79 2.55
N PHE A 138 26.03 25.45 2.30
CA PHE A 138 25.07 26.27 1.55
C PHE A 138 24.09 27.06 2.45
N GLY A 139 24.30 27.05 3.78
CA GLY A 139 23.48 27.78 4.72
C GLY A 139 22.18 27.05 5.11
N VAL A 140 22.10 25.74 4.94
CA VAL A 140 21.00 24.90 5.39
C VAL A 140 21.39 24.15 6.65
N LYS A 141 20.74 24.45 7.76
CA LYS A 141 20.88 23.72 9.02
C LYS A 141 20.04 22.45 8.96
N THR A 142 20.63 21.34 9.36
CA THR A 142 20.00 20.02 9.37
C THR A 142 20.09 19.41 10.76
N GLU A 143 18.95 19.06 11.36
CA GLU A 143 18.85 18.48 12.70
C GLU A 143 17.95 17.24 12.67
N VAL A 144 18.25 16.26 13.52
CA VAL A 144 17.38 15.11 13.80
C VAL A 144 16.96 15.20 15.25
N SER A 145 15.67 15.15 15.49
CA SER A 145 15.13 15.18 16.87
C SER A 145 15.31 13.83 17.57
N ASP A 146 15.10 13.81 18.89
CA ASP A 146 15.11 12.56 19.68
C ASP A 146 14.03 11.54 19.24
N THR A 147 13.06 11.98 18.46
CA THR A 147 12.01 11.13 17.86
C THR A 147 12.30 10.76 16.40
N GLY A 148 13.50 11.09 15.90
CA GLY A 148 13.93 10.74 14.54
C GLY A 148 13.45 11.68 13.44
N VAL A 149 12.74 12.77 13.76
CA VAL A 149 12.28 13.72 12.73
C VAL A 149 13.45 14.56 12.23
N LEU A 150 13.70 14.50 10.92
CA LEU A 150 14.69 15.34 10.25
C LEU A 150 14.08 16.72 9.99
N LYS A 151 14.77 17.78 10.45
CA LYS A 151 14.41 19.17 10.18
C LYS A 151 15.49 19.86 9.35
N LEU A 152 15.08 20.54 8.28
CA LEU A 152 15.93 21.39 7.44
C LEU A 152 15.44 22.82 7.56
N SER A 153 16.32 23.75 7.92
CA SER A 153 15.98 25.16 8.10
C SER A 153 17.11 26.06 7.60
N ALA A 154 16.84 27.34 7.45
CA ALA A 154 17.86 28.32 7.19
C ALA A 154 18.84 28.38 8.38
N GLN A 155 20.14 28.48 8.09
CA GLN A 155 21.17 28.63 9.11
C GLN A 155 21.17 30.04 9.72
N ASN A 156 20.90 31.07 8.90
CA ASN A 156 20.87 32.44 9.32
C ASN A 156 19.41 32.94 9.40
N SER A 157 19.13 33.81 10.35
CA SER A 157 17.83 34.47 10.47
C SER A 157 17.57 35.36 9.25
N GLY A 158 16.40 35.20 8.64
CA GLY A 158 15.98 35.98 7.47
C GLY A 158 16.26 35.29 6.12
N ASP A 159 17.12 34.27 6.11
CA ASP A 159 17.29 33.44 4.89
C ASP A 159 16.08 32.59 4.59
N VAL A 160 15.80 32.37 3.30
CA VAL A 160 14.71 31.54 2.81
C VAL A 160 15.28 30.27 2.18
N VAL A 161 14.82 29.12 2.68
CA VAL A 161 15.21 27.81 2.15
C VAL A 161 14.05 27.17 1.42
N ASN A 162 14.33 26.61 0.24
CA ASN A 162 13.43 25.70 -0.45
C ASN A 162 14.19 24.42 -0.81
N ILE A 163 13.54 23.28 -0.57
CA ILE A 163 14.17 21.95 -0.68
C ILE A 163 13.52 21.15 -1.78
N GLY A 164 14.36 20.48 -2.56
CA GLY A 164 13.97 19.58 -3.63
C GLY A 164 13.80 20.27 -4.98
N ALA A 165 14.13 19.54 -6.03
CA ALA A 165 13.88 19.90 -7.43
C ALA A 165 13.32 18.69 -8.17
N THR A 166 12.52 18.93 -9.21
CA THR A 166 11.97 17.85 -10.06
C THR A 166 13.06 17.09 -10.83
N THR A 167 14.26 17.65 -10.88
CA THR A 167 15.44 17.05 -11.51
C THR A 167 16.32 16.25 -10.54
N ASP A 168 15.95 16.18 -9.26
CA ASP A 168 16.69 15.40 -8.28
C ASP A 168 16.58 13.92 -8.61
N SER A 169 17.69 13.19 -8.51
CA SER A 169 17.75 11.77 -8.81
C SER A 169 17.81 10.89 -7.56
N SER A 170 18.15 11.44 -6.39
CA SER A 170 17.99 10.74 -5.12
C SER A 170 16.51 10.73 -4.67
N ASN A 171 16.10 9.66 -4.01
CA ASN A 171 14.75 9.50 -3.47
C ASN A 171 14.52 10.19 -2.12
N ILE A 172 15.52 10.91 -1.59
CA ILE A 172 15.50 11.42 -0.20
C ILE A 172 14.21 12.19 0.14
N SER A 173 13.78 13.13 -0.70
CA SER A 173 12.62 13.96 -0.41
C SER A 173 11.31 13.17 -0.31
N SER A 174 11.14 12.17 -1.17
CA SER A 174 9.94 11.31 -1.18
C SER A 174 9.99 10.24 -0.11
N LEU A 175 11.17 9.66 0.14
CA LEU A 175 11.33 8.57 1.10
C LEU A 175 11.04 9.02 2.54
N ILE A 176 11.61 10.17 2.94
CA ILE A 176 11.42 10.70 4.29
C ILE A 176 10.21 11.61 4.42
N GLY A 177 9.49 11.86 3.33
CA GLY A 177 8.29 12.68 3.32
C GLY A 177 8.54 14.12 3.75
N LEU A 178 9.53 14.81 3.13
CA LEU A 178 9.82 16.21 3.45
C LEU A 178 8.64 17.12 3.13
N THR A 179 8.14 17.80 4.14
CA THR A 179 7.03 18.78 4.05
C THR A 179 7.44 20.14 4.57
N LYS A 180 7.04 21.20 3.85
CA LYS A 180 7.29 22.57 4.27
C LYS A 180 6.38 22.94 5.44
N GLN A 181 6.98 23.52 6.47
CA GLN A 181 6.31 23.98 7.69
C GLN A 181 5.93 25.46 7.59
N GLU A 182 5.05 25.94 8.47
CA GLU A 182 4.61 27.34 8.52
C GLU A 182 5.76 28.31 8.82
N ASP A 183 6.78 27.85 9.57
CA ASP A 183 8.00 28.63 9.90
C ASP A 183 9.00 28.68 8.72
N GLY A 184 8.65 28.12 7.57
CA GLY A 184 9.49 28.08 6.37
C GLY A 184 10.54 26.97 6.39
N SER A 185 10.67 26.21 7.48
CA SER A 185 11.52 25.02 7.53
C SER A 185 10.85 23.84 6.80
N TYR A 186 11.61 22.73 6.67
CA TYR A 186 11.11 21.45 6.19
C TYR A 186 11.27 20.41 7.29
N ALA A 187 10.29 19.55 7.46
CA ALA A 187 10.36 18.42 8.37
C ALA A 187 9.99 17.13 7.68
N SER A 188 10.62 16.04 8.07
CA SER A 188 10.24 14.71 7.62
C SER A 188 8.95 14.27 8.31
N THR A 189 8.08 13.56 7.57
CA THR A 189 6.90 12.89 8.14
C THR A 189 7.26 11.52 8.69
N ASN A 190 8.33 10.92 8.15
CA ASN A 190 8.84 9.63 8.61
C ASN A 190 10.04 9.86 9.53
N SER A 191 10.10 9.10 10.62
CA SER A 191 11.23 9.12 11.55
C SER A 191 12.42 8.36 10.97
N LEU A 192 13.63 8.84 11.26
CA LEU A 192 14.87 8.24 10.81
C LEU A 192 15.50 7.42 11.93
N TYR A 193 15.63 6.12 11.73
CA TYR A 193 16.32 5.21 12.61
C TYR A 193 17.60 4.68 11.93
N LYS A 194 18.58 4.22 12.72
CA LYS A 194 19.85 3.68 12.19
C LYS A 194 19.63 2.50 11.24
N ALA A 195 18.65 1.65 11.53
CA ALA A 195 18.18 0.59 10.65
C ALA A 195 16.86 0.94 10.00
N SER A 196 16.64 0.41 8.82
CA SER A 196 15.37 0.46 8.08
C SER A 196 15.10 -0.87 7.41
N VAL A 197 13.99 -0.98 6.70
CA VAL A 197 13.70 -2.17 5.88
C VAL A 197 14.74 -2.43 4.78
N ALA A 198 15.54 -1.44 4.40
CA ALA A 198 16.62 -1.56 3.43
C ALA A 198 17.92 -2.12 4.05
N SER A 199 18.05 -2.13 5.38
CA SER A 199 19.26 -2.58 6.07
C SER A 199 19.53 -4.06 5.83
N LYS A 200 20.78 -4.40 5.53
CA LYS A 200 21.25 -5.80 5.51
C LYS A 200 21.35 -6.30 6.94
N LEU A 201 20.71 -7.43 7.23
CA LEU A 201 20.55 -7.92 8.60
C LEU A 201 21.88 -8.22 9.29
N THR A 202 22.85 -8.78 8.56
CA THR A 202 24.13 -9.27 9.13
C THR A 202 25.28 -8.28 9.01
N ALA A 203 25.08 -7.11 8.38
CA ALA A 203 26.12 -6.12 8.26
C ALA A 203 26.50 -5.54 9.64
N GLU A 204 27.80 -5.33 9.89
CA GLU A 204 28.28 -4.71 11.14
C GLU A 204 27.69 -3.31 11.36
N ASP A 205 27.40 -2.61 10.26
CA ASP A 205 26.81 -1.27 10.22
C ASP A 205 25.30 -1.31 9.88
N SER A 206 24.62 -2.42 10.11
CA SER A 206 23.20 -2.61 9.82
C SER A 206 22.28 -1.61 10.53
N GLY A 207 22.72 -1.05 11.65
CA GLY A 207 21.95 -0.15 12.48
C GLY A 207 21.01 -0.82 13.48
N PHE A 208 20.94 -2.14 13.50
CA PHE A 208 20.22 -2.88 14.55
C PHE A 208 20.96 -2.82 15.88
N ASN A 209 20.23 -2.80 16.99
CA ASN A 209 20.80 -2.77 18.35
C ASN A 209 21.53 -4.07 18.69
N GLU A 210 21.10 -5.18 18.10
CA GLU A 210 21.71 -6.49 18.28
C GLU A 210 22.30 -7.00 16.97
N GLN A 211 23.48 -7.59 17.04
CA GLN A 211 24.15 -8.17 15.88
C GLN A 211 23.42 -9.45 15.43
N ILE A 212 22.88 -9.40 14.22
CA ILE A 212 22.23 -10.54 13.60
C ILE A 212 23.29 -11.34 12.81
N THR A 213 23.29 -12.66 12.97
CA THR A 213 24.24 -13.57 12.28
C THR A 213 23.55 -14.38 11.20
N GLU A 214 24.32 -14.86 10.24
CA GLU A 214 23.83 -15.81 9.24
C GLU A 214 23.34 -17.10 9.93
N GLY A 215 22.26 -17.68 9.41
CA GLY A 215 21.70 -18.90 9.97
C GLY A 215 20.27 -19.15 9.48
N THR A 216 19.61 -20.11 10.12
CA THR A 216 18.23 -20.47 9.84
C THR A 216 17.37 -20.36 11.08
N PHE A 217 16.11 -20.01 10.89
CA PHE A 217 15.08 -20.02 11.93
C PHE A 217 13.75 -20.48 11.33
N THR A 218 12.80 -20.83 12.19
CA THR A 218 11.48 -21.32 11.76
C THR A 218 10.37 -20.44 12.30
N ILE A 219 9.33 -20.24 11.48
CA ILE A 219 8.04 -19.67 11.88
C ILE A 219 6.97 -20.63 11.38
N GLY A 220 6.13 -21.16 12.27
CA GLY A 220 5.19 -22.23 11.92
C GLY A 220 5.95 -23.44 11.36
N ASP A 221 5.53 -23.90 10.19
CA ASP A 221 6.18 -25.01 9.47
C ASP A 221 7.15 -24.52 8.36
N ALA A 222 7.44 -23.22 8.31
CA ALA A 222 8.37 -22.64 7.34
C ALA A 222 9.75 -22.43 7.96
N THR A 223 10.82 -22.69 7.17
CA THR A 223 12.21 -22.41 7.53
C THR A 223 12.71 -21.26 6.66
N PHE A 224 13.32 -20.27 7.29
CA PHE A 224 13.89 -19.08 6.67
C PHE A 224 15.41 -19.07 6.85
N THR A 225 16.13 -18.57 5.85
CA THR A 225 17.59 -18.51 5.87
C THR A 225 18.06 -17.06 5.79
N ILE A 226 18.84 -16.64 6.79
CA ILE A 226 19.50 -15.34 6.79
C ILE A 226 20.92 -15.52 6.22
N THR A 227 21.21 -14.77 5.17
CA THR A 227 22.53 -14.72 4.52
C THR A 227 23.10 -13.29 4.62
N LYS A 228 24.35 -13.10 4.22
CA LYS A 228 25.00 -11.79 4.15
C LYS A 228 24.27 -10.76 3.27
N ASP A 229 23.42 -11.21 2.35
CA ASP A 229 22.69 -10.34 1.42
C ASP A 229 21.21 -10.17 1.79
N THR A 230 20.74 -10.85 2.86
CA THR A 230 19.36 -10.74 3.32
C THR A 230 19.13 -9.35 3.94
N THR A 231 18.17 -8.63 3.40
CA THR A 231 17.67 -7.36 3.98
C THR A 231 16.41 -7.61 4.82
N LEU A 232 16.07 -6.67 5.70
CA LEU A 232 14.83 -6.77 6.47
C LEU A 232 13.61 -6.83 5.54
N SER A 233 13.58 -6.02 4.47
CA SER A 233 12.50 -6.03 3.47
C SER A 233 12.37 -7.37 2.76
N SER A 234 13.50 -8.00 2.37
CA SER A 234 13.47 -9.31 1.72
C SER A 234 12.94 -10.40 2.65
N LEU A 235 13.37 -10.36 3.92
CA LEU A 235 12.90 -11.31 4.93
C LEU A 235 11.40 -11.15 5.23
N ILE A 236 10.93 -9.92 5.41
CA ILE A 236 9.48 -9.63 5.59
C ILE A 236 8.68 -10.15 4.40
N SER A 237 9.14 -9.90 3.17
CA SER A 237 8.47 -10.38 1.97
C SER A 237 8.45 -11.91 1.88
N GLU A 238 9.54 -12.58 2.24
CA GLU A 238 9.63 -14.04 2.27
C GLU A 238 8.68 -14.65 3.29
N ILE A 239 8.60 -14.09 4.50
CA ILE A 239 7.65 -14.51 5.53
C ILE A 239 6.21 -14.34 5.04
N ASN A 240 5.88 -13.17 4.49
CA ASN A 240 4.52 -12.83 4.09
C ASN A 240 4.02 -13.59 2.86
N SER A 241 4.93 -14.12 2.04
CA SER A 241 4.62 -14.94 0.87
C SER A 241 4.60 -16.45 1.15
N ASN A 242 4.94 -16.88 2.36
CA ASN A 242 5.06 -18.29 2.72
C ASN A 242 3.85 -18.77 3.53
N ASP A 243 2.92 -19.48 2.89
CA ASP A 243 1.70 -19.98 3.51
C ASP A 243 1.97 -20.89 4.72
N LYS A 244 3.12 -21.59 4.77
CA LYS A 244 3.50 -22.47 5.88
C LYS A 244 3.91 -21.70 7.14
N ALA A 245 4.30 -20.45 7.00
CA ALA A 245 4.62 -19.60 8.14
C ALA A 245 3.38 -19.30 8.98
N GLN A 246 2.20 -19.21 8.36
CA GLN A 246 0.95 -18.81 9.02
C GLN A 246 1.11 -17.54 9.85
N ALA A 247 1.98 -16.64 9.42
CA ALA A 247 2.34 -15.40 10.08
C ALA A 247 2.45 -14.25 9.08
N TYR A 248 2.24 -13.05 9.58
CA TYR A 248 2.45 -11.81 8.83
C TYR A 248 3.46 -10.96 9.59
N ALA A 249 4.56 -10.61 8.93
CA ALA A 249 5.61 -9.77 9.46
C ALA A 249 5.48 -8.34 8.90
N TYR A 250 5.77 -7.36 9.73
CA TYR A 250 5.86 -5.96 9.32
C TYR A 250 6.87 -5.22 10.20
N TRP A 251 7.40 -4.14 9.66
CA TRP A 251 8.21 -3.16 10.38
C TRP A 251 7.31 -2.02 10.81
N ASP A 252 7.42 -1.58 12.05
CA ASP A 252 6.67 -0.46 12.65
C ASP A 252 7.70 0.65 12.93
N ASP A 253 7.58 1.78 12.22
CA ASP A 253 8.48 2.95 12.33
C ASP A 253 8.02 3.91 13.45
#